data_3522ef1eff962f54f7c81d6a553c42f5
#
_entry.id   3522ef1eff962f54f7c81d6a553c42f5
#
_cell.length_a   1.000
_cell.length_b   1.000
_cell.length_c   1.000
_cell.angle_alpha   90.00
_cell.angle_beta   90.00
_cell.angle_gamma   90.00
#
_symmetry.space_group_name_H-M   'P 1'
#
loop_
_entity.id
_entity.type
_entity.pdbx_description
1 polymer ?
#
loop_
_entity_poly.entity_id
_entity_poly.type
_entity_poly.pdbx_seq_one_letter_code
_entity_poly.pdbx_strand_id
1 'polypeptide(L)'
;MMGLAVFDFDGTLVDSQHAIQACMEAAFAAEGLTPPTLRQTHRIIGLPLDVCLARLAPDSDAATQARLVEGYKTAFHGLRRQEGWVEPLFDGALAALAALEAAGWTLGIATGKNRRGLDAVLEAHGLHPRFATLQTSDRAPGKPDPTMLRWAMEETGFGPENTVMIGDTIFDMAMARNAKVRGLGVAWGYHGVAELIEHGAERVLASFAELAPALAKTTGETRR
;
A
#
# COMPACT_ATOMS: atom_id res chain seq x y z
N MET A 1 -4.33 22.93 -9.58
CA MET A 1 -3.91 21.65 -8.95
C MET A 1 -3.13 20.87 -9.98
N MET A 2 -2.02 20.25 -9.59
CA MET A 2 -1.10 19.55 -10.52
C MET A 2 -1.64 18.18 -10.95
N GLY A 3 -2.22 17.44 -10.01
CA GLY A 3 -2.73 16.09 -10.23
C GLY A 3 -3.01 15.36 -8.93
N LEU A 4 -3.32 14.06 -9.04
CA LEU A 4 -3.57 13.15 -7.93
C LEU A 4 -2.40 12.16 -7.78
N ALA A 5 -1.75 12.17 -6.62
CA ALA A 5 -0.75 11.20 -6.22
C ALA A 5 -1.39 10.19 -5.25
N VAL A 6 -1.60 8.96 -5.71
CA VAL A 6 -2.18 7.87 -4.91
C VAL A 6 -1.05 6.97 -4.43
N PHE A 7 -0.97 6.78 -3.13
CA PHE A 7 0.05 5.95 -2.48
C PHE A 7 -0.52 4.60 -2.04
N ASP A 8 0.26 3.54 -2.19
CA ASP A 8 0.10 2.42 -1.28
C ASP A 8 0.55 2.83 0.12
N PHE A 9 0.25 2.00 1.10
CA PHE A 9 0.50 2.32 2.50
C PHE A 9 1.60 1.45 3.12
N ASP A 10 1.33 0.16 3.27
CA ASP A 10 2.27 -0.82 3.84
C ASP A 10 3.41 -1.12 2.85
N GLY A 11 4.66 -0.85 3.23
CA GLY A 11 5.83 -0.98 2.35
C GLY A 11 6.14 0.26 1.51
N THR A 12 5.22 1.21 1.44
CA THR A 12 5.40 2.45 0.68
C THR A 12 5.56 3.67 1.61
N LEU A 13 4.58 3.97 2.45
CA LEU A 13 4.63 5.06 3.43
C LEU A 13 5.05 4.57 4.81
N VAL A 14 4.67 3.35 5.17
CA VAL A 14 4.81 2.75 6.50
C VAL A 14 5.63 1.47 6.43
N ASP A 15 6.63 1.33 7.28
CA ASP A 15 7.38 0.09 7.49
C ASP A 15 6.63 -0.83 8.46
N SER A 16 5.66 -1.55 7.92
CA SER A 16 4.79 -2.45 8.67
C SER A 16 5.25 -3.91 8.69
N GLN A 17 6.39 -4.24 8.04
CA GLN A 17 6.83 -5.63 7.83
C GLN A 17 6.92 -6.44 9.12
N HIS A 18 7.48 -5.86 10.19
CA HIS A 18 7.66 -6.56 11.46
C HIS A 18 6.32 -6.80 12.18
N ALA A 19 5.41 -5.84 12.13
CA ALA A 19 4.07 -5.98 12.69
C ALA A 19 3.26 -7.06 11.95
N ILE A 20 3.30 -7.02 10.61
CA ILE A 20 2.62 -8.01 9.76
C ILE A 20 3.20 -9.39 10.00
N GLN A 21 4.54 -9.54 10.03
CA GLN A 21 5.20 -10.83 10.27
C GLN A 21 4.83 -11.41 11.64
N ALA A 22 4.89 -10.62 12.70
CA ALA A 22 4.53 -11.07 14.05
C ALA A 22 3.06 -11.53 14.12
N CYS A 23 2.15 -10.85 13.44
CA CYS A 23 0.74 -11.23 13.37
C CYS A 23 0.51 -12.51 12.55
N MET A 24 1.27 -12.70 11.46
CA MET A 24 1.25 -13.95 10.69
C MET A 24 1.76 -15.12 11.54
N GLU A 25 2.87 -14.96 12.25
CA GLU A 25 3.44 -15.96 13.15
C GLU A 25 2.44 -16.37 14.24
N ALA A 26 1.80 -15.39 14.89
CA ALA A 26 0.80 -15.66 15.91
C ALA A 26 -0.42 -16.40 15.37
N ALA A 27 -0.94 -16.01 14.21
CA ALA A 27 -2.10 -16.63 13.60
C ALA A 27 -1.83 -18.09 13.19
N PHE A 28 -0.69 -18.34 12.54
CA PHE A 28 -0.31 -19.70 12.11
C PHE A 28 -0.01 -20.60 13.30
N ALA A 29 0.71 -20.11 14.31
CA ALA A 29 0.99 -20.86 15.53
C ALA A 29 -0.29 -21.29 16.28
N ALA A 30 -1.30 -20.42 16.32
CA ALA A 30 -2.60 -20.73 16.94
C ALA A 30 -3.34 -21.90 16.25
N GLU A 31 -3.12 -22.10 14.96
CA GLU A 31 -3.68 -23.20 14.17
C GLU A 31 -2.74 -24.42 14.08
N GLY A 32 -1.59 -24.40 14.75
CA GLY A 32 -0.59 -25.48 14.69
C GLY A 32 0.09 -25.59 13.33
N LEU A 33 0.04 -24.54 12.50
CA LEU A 33 0.67 -24.47 11.18
C LEU A 33 2.08 -23.87 11.29
N THR A 34 2.94 -24.22 10.35
CA THR A 34 4.26 -23.60 10.23
C THR A 34 4.10 -22.15 9.77
N PRO A 35 4.57 -21.15 10.54
CA PRO A 35 4.49 -19.75 10.13
C PRO A 35 5.25 -19.47 8.83
N PRO A 36 4.77 -18.52 8.01
CA PRO A 36 5.50 -18.10 6.82
C PRO A 36 6.80 -17.39 7.19
N THR A 37 7.82 -17.55 6.36
CA THR A 37 9.03 -16.74 6.44
C THR A 37 8.74 -15.29 6.05
N LEU A 38 9.54 -14.34 6.54
CA LEU A 38 9.41 -12.92 6.15
C LEU A 38 9.39 -12.73 4.63
N ARG A 39 10.21 -13.50 3.89
CA ARG A 39 10.23 -13.46 2.43
C ARG A 39 8.89 -13.90 1.82
N GLN A 40 8.25 -14.91 2.36
CA GLN A 40 6.92 -15.35 1.90
C GLN A 40 5.85 -14.30 2.23
N THR A 41 5.94 -13.70 3.42
CA THR A 41 5.05 -12.60 3.83
C THR A 41 5.19 -11.40 2.89
N HIS A 42 6.43 -10.97 2.57
CA HIS A 42 6.65 -9.86 1.63
C HIS A 42 5.98 -10.09 0.26
N ARG A 43 5.95 -11.35 -0.22
CA ARG A 43 5.38 -11.68 -1.55
C ARG A 43 3.87 -11.50 -1.66
N ILE A 44 3.17 -11.34 -0.54
CA ILE A 44 1.70 -11.25 -0.51
C ILE A 44 1.20 -9.90 0.04
N ILE A 45 2.03 -9.10 0.68
CA ILE A 45 1.65 -7.77 1.16
C ILE A 45 1.16 -6.92 -0.01
N GLY A 46 0.13 -6.11 0.22
CA GLY A 46 -0.56 -5.33 -0.80
C GLY A 46 -1.87 -5.95 -1.27
N LEU A 47 -2.06 -7.27 -1.05
CA LEU A 47 -3.32 -7.97 -1.29
C LEU A 47 -4.27 -7.87 -0.09
N PRO A 48 -5.58 -8.14 -0.25
CA PRO A 48 -6.51 -8.33 0.87
C PRO A 48 -6.07 -9.47 1.79
N LEU A 49 -6.31 -9.34 3.10
CA LEU A 49 -5.81 -10.26 4.12
C LEU A 49 -6.24 -11.71 3.90
N ASP A 50 -7.49 -11.94 3.53
CA ASP A 50 -8.03 -13.26 3.21
C ASP A 50 -7.30 -13.91 2.03
N VAL A 51 -7.01 -13.14 0.99
CA VAL A 51 -6.22 -13.59 -0.17
C VAL A 51 -4.78 -13.88 0.24
N CYS A 52 -4.19 -13.06 1.12
CA CYS A 52 -2.85 -13.30 1.66
C CYS A 52 -2.78 -14.65 2.35
N LEU A 53 -3.68 -14.90 3.29
CA LEU A 53 -3.69 -16.12 4.09
C LEU A 53 -4.00 -17.37 3.27
N ALA A 54 -4.93 -17.27 2.31
CA ALA A 54 -5.21 -18.35 1.37
C ALA A 54 -3.97 -18.75 0.53
N ARG A 55 -3.14 -17.78 0.14
CA ARG A 55 -1.89 -18.04 -0.59
C ARG A 55 -0.79 -18.65 0.28
N LEU A 56 -0.76 -18.27 1.56
CA LEU A 56 0.25 -18.77 2.51
C LEU A 56 -0.08 -20.15 3.08
N ALA A 57 -1.37 -20.50 3.14
CA ALA A 57 -1.84 -21.80 3.63
C ALA A 57 -2.81 -22.45 2.60
N PRO A 58 -2.35 -22.77 1.37
CA PRO A 58 -3.23 -23.21 0.26
C PRO A 58 -3.93 -24.55 0.53
N ASP A 59 -3.35 -25.39 1.38
CA ASP A 59 -3.90 -26.72 1.70
C ASP A 59 -4.89 -26.69 2.89
N SER A 60 -5.13 -25.52 3.48
CA SER A 60 -6.06 -25.37 4.61
C SER A 60 -7.51 -25.28 4.13
N ASP A 61 -8.42 -25.89 4.89
CA ASP A 61 -9.85 -25.78 4.62
C ASP A 61 -10.41 -24.36 4.92
N ALA A 62 -11.63 -24.10 4.47
CA ALA A 62 -12.27 -22.78 4.62
C ALA A 62 -12.42 -22.36 6.10
N ALA A 63 -12.62 -23.31 7.01
CA ALA A 63 -12.77 -23.03 8.43
C ALA A 63 -11.41 -22.59 9.03
N THR A 64 -10.33 -23.27 8.69
CA THR A 64 -8.97 -22.90 9.09
C THR A 64 -8.57 -21.54 8.50
N GLN A 65 -8.89 -21.29 7.22
CA GLN A 65 -8.66 -19.97 6.59
C GLN A 65 -9.37 -18.84 7.36
N ALA A 66 -10.63 -19.04 7.74
CA ALA A 66 -11.37 -18.06 8.53
C ALA A 66 -10.73 -17.82 9.92
N ARG A 67 -10.25 -18.88 10.60
CA ARG A 67 -9.56 -18.74 11.89
C ARG A 67 -8.21 -18.05 11.77
N LEU A 68 -7.45 -18.29 10.69
CA LEU A 68 -6.22 -17.56 10.40
C LEU A 68 -6.49 -16.05 10.25
N VAL A 69 -7.54 -15.67 9.52
CA VAL A 69 -7.95 -14.26 9.37
C VAL A 69 -8.26 -13.63 10.72
N GLU A 70 -9.05 -14.29 11.56
CA GLU A 70 -9.41 -13.75 12.88
C GLU A 70 -8.23 -13.78 13.86
N GLY A 71 -7.37 -14.77 13.80
CA GLY A 71 -6.11 -14.84 14.57
C GLY A 71 -5.19 -13.68 14.24
N TYR A 72 -4.99 -13.39 12.95
CA TYR A 72 -4.20 -12.23 12.50
C TYR A 72 -4.79 -10.91 13.02
N LYS A 73 -6.09 -10.70 12.84
CA LYS A 73 -6.77 -9.48 13.33
C LYS A 73 -6.63 -9.34 14.85
N THR A 74 -6.79 -10.42 15.59
CA THR A 74 -6.64 -10.43 17.06
C THR A 74 -5.22 -10.07 17.48
N ALA A 75 -4.21 -10.66 16.84
CA ALA A 75 -2.80 -10.33 17.09
C ALA A 75 -2.51 -8.85 16.80
N PHE A 76 -2.98 -8.34 15.67
CA PHE A 76 -2.78 -6.93 15.30
C PHE A 76 -3.48 -5.97 16.30
N HIS A 77 -4.68 -6.33 16.76
CA HIS A 77 -5.36 -5.58 17.84
C HIS A 77 -4.56 -5.59 19.15
N GLY A 78 -3.92 -6.73 19.47
CA GLY A 78 -3.05 -6.85 20.63
C GLY A 78 -1.84 -5.91 20.55
N LEU A 79 -1.17 -5.85 19.39
CA LEU A 79 -0.05 -4.93 19.17
C LEU A 79 -0.46 -3.46 19.37
N ARG A 80 -1.57 -3.05 18.79
CA ARG A 80 -2.06 -1.66 18.87
C ARG A 80 -2.48 -1.21 20.27
N ARG A 81 -2.71 -2.15 21.20
CA ARG A 81 -3.02 -1.83 22.61
C ARG A 81 -1.79 -1.65 23.49
N GLN A 82 -0.61 -1.99 22.97
CA GLN A 82 0.63 -1.76 23.69
C GLN A 82 0.91 -0.25 23.73
N GLU A 83 1.23 0.25 24.93
CA GLU A 83 1.53 1.68 25.11
C GLU A 83 2.73 2.11 24.27
N GLY A 84 2.56 3.19 23.51
CA GLY A 84 3.61 3.74 22.65
C GLY A 84 3.86 2.96 21.36
N TRP A 85 3.10 1.90 21.06
CA TRP A 85 3.29 1.16 19.83
C TRP A 85 2.66 1.88 18.63
N VAL A 86 3.48 2.14 17.62
CA VAL A 86 3.04 2.74 16.34
C VAL A 86 3.82 2.09 15.20
N GLU A 87 3.15 1.82 14.09
CA GLU A 87 3.83 1.40 12.84
C GLU A 87 4.67 2.59 12.32
N PRO A 88 6.00 2.47 12.17
CA PRO A 88 6.84 3.59 11.80
C PRO A 88 6.65 4.00 10.35
N LEU A 89 6.76 5.29 10.06
CA LEU A 89 6.87 5.77 8.69
C LEU A 89 8.29 5.50 8.17
N PHE A 90 8.41 5.25 6.87
CA PHE A 90 9.72 5.26 6.22
C PHE A 90 10.36 6.65 6.29
N ASP A 91 11.68 6.70 6.39
CA ASP A 91 12.46 7.94 6.43
C ASP A 91 12.19 8.80 5.19
N GLY A 92 11.85 10.06 5.42
CA GLY A 92 11.55 11.01 4.36
C GLY A 92 10.09 11.06 3.90
N ALA A 93 9.22 10.14 4.33
CA ALA A 93 7.81 10.11 3.93
C ALA A 93 7.08 11.44 4.21
N LEU A 94 7.18 11.96 5.44
CA LEU A 94 6.54 13.22 5.82
C LEU A 94 7.02 14.41 4.98
N ALA A 95 8.33 14.48 4.72
CA ALA A 95 8.92 15.56 3.92
C ALA A 95 8.45 15.48 2.45
N ALA A 96 8.36 14.27 1.91
CA ALA A 96 7.88 14.06 0.54
C ALA A 96 6.40 14.41 0.38
N LEU A 97 5.54 14.01 1.32
CA LEU A 97 4.12 14.39 1.32
C LEU A 97 3.96 15.93 1.37
N ALA A 98 4.70 16.59 2.27
CA ALA A 98 4.68 18.05 2.38
C ALA A 98 5.18 18.76 1.09
N ALA A 99 6.22 18.23 0.45
CA ALA A 99 6.73 18.77 -0.80
C ALA A 99 5.72 18.63 -1.96
N LEU A 100 4.97 17.53 -2.02
CA LEU A 100 3.92 17.35 -3.01
C LEU A 100 2.73 18.28 -2.79
N GLU A 101 2.29 18.45 -1.54
CA GLU A 101 1.23 19.40 -1.18
C GLU A 101 1.64 20.83 -1.57
N ALA A 102 2.87 21.23 -1.24
CA ALA A 102 3.41 22.54 -1.60
C ALA A 102 3.50 22.75 -3.13
N ALA A 103 3.72 21.66 -3.88
CA ALA A 103 3.70 21.67 -5.34
C ALA A 103 2.27 21.61 -5.94
N GLY A 104 1.22 21.55 -5.09
CA GLY A 104 -0.18 21.55 -5.52
C GLY A 104 -0.74 20.20 -5.92
N TRP A 105 -0.11 19.10 -5.52
CA TRP A 105 -0.64 17.75 -5.70
C TRP A 105 -1.71 17.44 -4.66
N THR A 106 -2.79 16.80 -5.11
CA THR A 106 -3.77 16.16 -4.23
C THR A 106 -3.26 14.77 -3.85
N LEU A 107 -3.36 14.40 -2.57
CA LEU A 107 -2.87 13.11 -2.08
C LEU A 107 -4.02 12.15 -1.86
N GLY A 108 -3.81 10.86 -2.18
CA GLY A 108 -4.73 9.76 -1.93
C GLY A 108 -4.02 8.51 -1.46
N ILE A 109 -4.76 7.56 -0.91
CA ILE A 109 -4.29 6.23 -0.54
C ILE A 109 -5.13 5.17 -1.24
N ALA A 110 -4.47 4.10 -1.73
CA ALA A 110 -5.09 2.86 -2.19
C ALA A 110 -4.31 1.67 -1.62
N THR A 111 -4.90 0.94 -0.66
CA THR A 111 -4.19 -0.05 0.15
C THR A 111 -4.94 -1.36 0.34
N GLY A 112 -4.18 -2.47 0.48
CA GLY A 112 -4.70 -3.76 0.94
C GLY A 112 -5.13 -3.78 2.41
N LYS A 113 -4.76 -2.77 3.20
CA LYS A 113 -5.19 -2.60 4.60
C LYS A 113 -6.68 -2.25 4.66
N ASN A 114 -7.40 -2.73 5.68
CA ASN A 114 -8.78 -2.31 5.91
C ASN A 114 -8.86 -0.90 6.49
N ARG A 115 -10.03 -0.26 6.36
CA ARG A 115 -10.25 1.13 6.77
C ARG A 115 -9.89 1.39 8.23
N ARG A 116 -10.33 0.55 9.15
CA ARG A 116 -10.00 0.68 10.58
C ARG A 116 -8.49 0.64 10.84
N GLY A 117 -7.79 -0.23 10.08
CA GLY A 117 -6.34 -0.36 10.16
C GLY A 117 -5.61 0.87 9.67
N LEU A 118 -6.05 1.41 8.56
CA LEU A 118 -5.51 2.62 7.97
C LEU A 118 -5.73 3.83 8.87
N ASP A 119 -6.97 4.05 9.32
CA ASP A 119 -7.32 5.20 10.16
C ASP A 119 -6.49 5.24 11.45
N ALA A 120 -6.26 4.09 12.10
CA ALA A 120 -5.48 4.03 13.33
C ALA A 120 -4.02 4.52 13.13
N VAL A 121 -3.39 4.20 12.00
CA VAL A 121 -2.02 4.65 11.73
C VAL A 121 -2.00 6.11 11.28
N LEU A 122 -2.95 6.52 10.44
CA LEU A 122 -3.08 7.93 10.03
C LEU A 122 -3.30 8.85 11.23
N GLU A 123 -4.13 8.42 12.21
CA GLU A 123 -4.38 9.17 13.45
C GLU A 123 -3.11 9.27 14.31
N ALA A 124 -2.41 8.15 14.51
CA ALA A 124 -1.18 8.11 15.31
C ALA A 124 -0.08 9.03 14.77
N HIS A 125 -0.03 9.26 13.46
CA HIS A 125 0.91 10.16 12.81
C HIS A 125 0.34 11.55 12.46
N GLY A 126 -0.93 11.85 12.77
CA GLY A 126 -1.58 13.11 12.40
C GLY A 126 -1.71 13.33 10.89
N LEU A 127 -1.80 12.26 10.10
CA LEU A 127 -1.76 12.31 8.63
C LEU A 127 -3.14 12.34 7.98
N HIS A 128 -4.21 12.05 8.72
CA HIS A 128 -5.56 11.94 8.16
C HIS A 128 -6.00 13.14 7.30
N PRO A 129 -5.74 14.41 7.71
CA PRO A 129 -6.16 15.58 6.93
C PRO A 129 -5.43 15.78 5.59
N ARG A 130 -4.32 15.07 5.37
CA ARG A 130 -3.51 15.23 4.14
C ARG A 130 -4.10 14.51 2.93
N PHE A 131 -4.91 13.47 3.15
CA PHE A 131 -5.40 12.62 2.08
C PHE A 131 -6.86 12.94 1.74
N ALA A 132 -7.10 13.35 0.50
CA ALA A 132 -8.42 13.68 -0.01
C ALA A 132 -9.27 12.43 -0.29
N THR A 133 -8.64 11.28 -0.51
CA THR A 133 -9.30 9.99 -0.78
C THR A 133 -8.58 8.84 -0.10
N LEU A 134 -9.34 7.90 0.48
CA LEU A 134 -8.83 6.74 1.21
C LEU A 134 -9.55 5.48 0.72
N GLN A 135 -8.90 4.73 -0.17
CA GLN A 135 -9.42 3.50 -0.75
C GLN A 135 -8.81 2.28 -0.07
N THR A 136 -9.65 1.38 0.43
CA THR A 136 -9.26 0.25 1.29
C THR A 136 -9.88 -1.06 0.82
N SER A 137 -9.25 -2.19 1.17
CA SER A 137 -9.66 -3.53 0.71
C SER A 137 -11.00 -4.03 1.23
N ASP A 138 -11.55 -3.43 2.26
CA ASP A 138 -12.88 -3.74 2.80
C ASP A 138 -14.02 -3.01 2.08
N ARG A 139 -13.69 -2.06 1.19
CA ARG A 139 -14.66 -1.28 0.41
C ARG A 139 -14.60 -1.56 -1.09
N ALA A 140 -13.45 -1.97 -1.60
CA ALA A 140 -13.21 -2.20 -3.02
C ALA A 140 -12.57 -3.58 -3.24
N PRO A 141 -12.69 -4.15 -4.44
CA PRO A 141 -11.87 -5.28 -4.85
C PRO A 141 -10.38 -4.98 -4.64
N GLY A 142 -9.62 -5.98 -4.15
CA GLY A 142 -8.18 -5.81 -3.90
C GLY A 142 -7.36 -5.66 -5.17
N LYS A 143 -6.16 -5.08 -5.02
CA LYS A 143 -5.15 -5.04 -6.08
C LYS A 143 -4.95 -6.44 -6.70
N PRO A 144 -4.85 -6.57 -8.01
CA PRO A 144 -4.61 -5.56 -9.03
C PRO A 144 -5.89 -5.00 -9.70
N ASP A 145 -7.09 -5.15 -9.09
CA ASP A 145 -8.31 -4.58 -9.61
C ASP A 145 -8.21 -3.03 -9.60
N PRO A 146 -8.59 -2.34 -10.70
CA PRO A 146 -8.42 -0.89 -10.82
C PRO A 146 -9.43 -0.05 -10.02
N THR A 147 -10.39 -0.66 -9.35
CA THR A 147 -11.53 0.03 -8.72
C THR A 147 -11.08 1.07 -7.70
N MET A 148 -10.09 0.76 -6.87
CA MET A 148 -9.56 1.74 -5.88
C MET A 148 -9.06 3.01 -6.57
N LEU A 149 -8.30 2.90 -7.64
CA LEU A 149 -7.80 4.06 -8.38
C LEU A 149 -8.93 4.81 -9.11
N ARG A 150 -9.90 4.10 -9.68
CA ARG A 150 -11.06 4.72 -10.32
C ARG A 150 -11.89 5.54 -9.33
N TRP A 151 -12.16 5.00 -8.15
CA TRP A 151 -12.85 5.72 -7.10
C TRP A 151 -12.05 6.90 -6.56
N ALA A 152 -10.72 6.75 -6.40
CA ALA A 152 -9.88 7.87 -6.01
C ALA A 152 -9.94 9.03 -7.03
N MET A 153 -9.92 8.72 -8.32
CA MET A 153 -10.06 9.70 -9.40
C MET A 153 -11.47 10.34 -9.39
N GLU A 154 -12.52 9.54 -9.22
CA GLU A 154 -13.91 10.03 -9.17
C GLU A 154 -14.13 10.96 -7.98
N GLU A 155 -13.69 10.58 -6.78
CA GLU A 155 -13.84 11.39 -5.56
C GLU A 155 -13.08 12.73 -5.63
N THR A 156 -11.97 12.78 -6.37
CA THR A 156 -11.10 13.96 -6.45
C THR A 156 -11.25 14.78 -7.73
N GLY A 157 -11.98 14.25 -8.73
CA GLY A 157 -12.21 14.92 -10.01
C GLY A 157 -11.02 14.90 -10.97
N PHE A 158 -10.01 14.03 -10.75
CA PHE A 158 -8.88 13.87 -11.67
C PHE A 158 -9.11 12.74 -12.66
N GLY A 159 -8.55 12.87 -13.86
CA GLY A 159 -8.50 11.81 -14.86
C GLY A 159 -7.22 10.96 -14.76
N PRO A 160 -7.16 9.83 -15.51
CA PRO A 160 -5.99 8.96 -15.53
C PRO A 160 -4.69 9.66 -15.94
N GLU A 161 -4.77 10.62 -16.84
CA GLU A 161 -3.63 11.40 -17.37
C GLU A 161 -2.98 12.31 -16.33
N ASN A 162 -3.72 12.68 -15.27
CA ASN A 162 -3.25 13.52 -14.19
C ASN A 162 -3.15 12.74 -12.85
N THR A 163 -3.18 11.41 -12.91
CA THR A 163 -3.09 10.53 -11.74
C THR A 163 -1.84 9.66 -11.82
N VAL A 164 -1.19 9.47 -10.68
CA VAL A 164 -0.04 8.58 -10.53
C VAL A 164 -0.26 7.66 -9.34
N MET A 165 0.04 6.37 -9.49
CA MET A 165 0.13 5.39 -8.40
C MET A 165 1.59 5.27 -7.95
N ILE A 166 1.84 5.36 -6.66
CA ILE A 166 3.14 5.16 -6.02
C ILE A 166 3.02 3.92 -5.12
N GLY A 167 3.84 2.90 -5.36
CA GLY A 167 3.76 1.66 -4.61
C GLY A 167 5.02 0.80 -4.73
N ASP A 168 5.14 -0.17 -3.84
CA ASP A 168 6.31 -1.03 -3.71
C ASP A 168 6.08 -2.47 -4.20
N THR A 169 4.86 -2.78 -4.65
CA THR A 169 4.52 -4.13 -5.09
C THR A 169 4.14 -4.23 -6.57
N ILE A 170 4.30 -5.43 -7.12
CA ILE A 170 3.80 -5.74 -8.48
C ILE A 170 2.29 -5.55 -8.59
N PHE A 171 1.56 -5.65 -7.48
CA PHE A 171 0.09 -5.46 -7.45
C PHE A 171 -0.28 -4.00 -7.66
N ASP A 172 0.52 -3.06 -7.15
CA ASP A 172 0.36 -1.62 -7.38
C ASP A 172 0.57 -1.26 -8.84
N MET A 173 1.65 -1.79 -9.42
CA MET A 173 1.99 -1.54 -10.81
C MET A 173 0.93 -2.14 -11.76
N ALA A 174 0.46 -3.34 -11.45
CA ALA A 174 -0.62 -3.96 -12.22
C ALA A 174 -1.96 -3.19 -12.07
N MET A 175 -2.29 -2.70 -10.89
CA MET A 175 -3.47 -1.85 -10.64
C MET A 175 -3.38 -0.54 -11.42
N ALA A 176 -2.21 0.12 -11.40
CA ALA A 176 -1.95 1.35 -12.15
C ALA A 176 -2.17 1.13 -13.66
N ARG A 177 -1.58 0.07 -14.22
CA ARG A 177 -1.76 -0.31 -15.63
C ARG A 177 -3.23 -0.58 -15.97
N ASN A 178 -3.95 -1.33 -15.11
CA ASN A 178 -5.36 -1.66 -15.32
C ASN A 178 -6.28 -0.42 -15.22
N ALA A 179 -5.90 0.58 -14.43
CA ALA A 179 -6.57 1.86 -14.34
C ALA A 179 -6.13 2.87 -15.43
N LYS A 180 -5.10 2.54 -16.24
CA LYS A 180 -4.46 3.39 -17.23
C LYS A 180 -3.83 4.66 -16.62
N VAL A 181 -3.35 4.57 -15.39
CA VAL A 181 -2.58 5.62 -14.72
C VAL A 181 -1.10 5.27 -14.73
N ARG A 182 -0.25 6.26 -14.54
CA ARG A 182 1.19 6.06 -14.39
C ARG A 182 1.48 5.31 -13.10
N GLY A 183 2.45 4.38 -13.13
CA GLY A 183 2.96 3.68 -11.96
C GLY A 183 4.39 4.08 -11.66
N LEU A 184 4.67 4.56 -10.46
CA LEU A 184 6.02 4.75 -9.92
C LEU A 184 6.28 3.72 -8.84
N GLY A 185 7.30 2.88 -9.07
CA GLY A 185 7.77 1.94 -8.07
C GLY A 185 8.65 2.61 -7.02
N VAL A 186 8.74 2.02 -5.83
CA VAL A 186 9.68 2.43 -4.78
C VAL A 186 10.55 1.25 -4.37
N ALA A 187 11.87 1.49 -4.19
CA ALA A 187 12.86 0.43 -3.98
C ALA A 187 13.08 0.07 -2.50
N TRP A 188 12.51 0.82 -1.56
CA TRP A 188 12.63 0.59 -0.12
C TRP A 188 11.59 -0.37 0.45
N GLY A 189 10.62 -0.80 -0.36
CA GLY A 189 9.55 -1.72 0.04
C GLY A 189 9.89 -3.20 -0.19
N TYR A 190 8.88 -4.01 -0.50
CA TYR A 190 8.94 -5.46 -0.38
C TYR A 190 9.27 -6.20 -1.68
N HIS A 191 8.98 -5.63 -2.87
CA HIS A 191 9.27 -6.25 -4.14
C HIS A 191 10.51 -5.66 -4.81
N GLY A 192 11.21 -6.50 -5.59
CA GLY A 192 12.45 -6.10 -6.23
C GLY A 192 12.26 -5.12 -7.40
N VAL A 193 13.25 -4.24 -7.62
CA VAL A 193 13.23 -3.23 -8.69
C VAL A 193 12.93 -3.83 -10.07
N ALA A 194 13.56 -4.96 -10.40
CA ALA A 194 13.36 -5.63 -11.70
C ALA A 194 11.90 -6.09 -11.86
N GLU A 195 11.30 -6.63 -10.80
CA GLU A 195 9.91 -7.10 -10.82
C GLU A 195 8.93 -5.92 -10.98
N LEU A 196 9.18 -4.79 -10.32
CA LEU A 196 8.35 -3.60 -10.46
C LEU A 196 8.37 -3.06 -11.90
N ILE A 197 9.55 -3.01 -12.54
CA ILE A 197 9.69 -2.60 -13.95
C ILE A 197 8.95 -3.58 -14.88
N GLU A 198 9.13 -4.89 -14.68
CA GLU A 198 8.46 -5.92 -15.48
C GLU A 198 6.92 -5.81 -15.40
N HIS A 199 6.39 -5.39 -14.24
CA HIS A 199 4.95 -5.24 -14.03
C HIS A 199 4.41 -3.86 -14.39
N GLY A 200 5.24 -2.96 -14.95
CA GLY A 200 4.80 -1.70 -15.56
C GLY A 200 5.12 -0.44 -14.76
N ALA A 201 6.07 -0.50 -13.81
CA ALA A 201 6.61 0.73 -13.24
C ALA A 201 7.30 1.53 -14.34
N GLU A 202 6.90 2.79 -14.53
CA GLU A 202 7.55 3.73 -15.42
C GLU A 202 9.00 4.01 -14.97
N ARG A 203 9.16 4.08 -13.65
CA ARG A 203 10.42 4.28 -12.95
C ARG A 203 10.32 3.70 -11.54
N VAL A 204 11.45 3.27 -10.97
CA VAL A 204 11.57 2.90 -9.57
C VAL A 204 12.46 3.93 -8.87
N LEU A 205 11.93 4.53 -7.79
CA LEU A 205 12.60 5.55 -7.00
C LEU A 205 13.43 4.90 -5.89
N ALA A 206 14.65 5.37 -5.68
CA ALA A 206 15.54 4.87 -4.64
C ALA A 206 15.26 5.50 -3.26
N SER A 207 14.65 6.69 -3.24
CA SER A 207 14.30 7.40 -2.01
C SER A 207 13.12 8.35 -2.23
N PHE A 208 12.48 8.79 -1.13
CA PHE A 208 11.43 9.81 -1.19
C PHE A 208 11.89 11.16 -1.76
N ALA A 209 13.18 11.48 -1.67
CA ALA A 209 13.72 12.72 -2.26
C ALA A 209 13.57 12.78 -3.78
N GLU A 210 13.45 11.63 -4.44
CA GLU A 210 13.26 11.55 -5.88
C GLU A 210 11.81 11.76 -6.33
N LEU A 211 10.84 11.71 -5.40
CA LEU A 211 9.41 11.69 -5.76
C LEU A 211 8.94 13.00 -6.40
N ALA A 212 9.16 14.15 -5.76
CA ALA A 212 8.76 15.44 -6.31
C ALA A 212 9.44 15.74 -7.66
N PRO A 213 10.77 15.50 -7.85
CA PRO A 213 11.40 15.61 -9.16
C PRO A 213 10.83 14.66 -10.23
N ALA A 214 10.45 13.43 -9.86
CA ALA A 214 9.86 12.47 -10.81
C ALA A 214 8.47 12.90 -11.28
N LEU A 215 7.70 13.56 -10.43
CA LEU A 215 6.38 14.08 -10.77
C LEU A 215 6.43 15.42 -11.53
N ALA A 216 7.44 16.27 -11.28
CA ALA A 216 7.60 17.56 -11.96
C ALA A 216 7.89 17.43 -13.47
N LYS A 217 8.54 16.35 -13.91
CA LYS A 217 8.94 16.14 -15.33
C LYS A 217 7.75 15.87 -16.27
N THR A 218 6.56 15.65 -15.76
CA THR A 218 5.40 15.25 -16.59
C THR A 218 4.60 16.41 -17.16
N THR A 219 4.82 17.63 -16.67
CA THR A 219 4.11 18.83 -17.16
C THR A 219 4.71 19.45 -18.43
N GLY A 220 5.80 18.91 -18.97
CA GLY A 220 6.57 19.49 -20.08
C GLY A 220 6.65 18.68 -21.38
N GLU A 221 6.31 17.39 -21.40
CA GLU A 221 6.40 16.57 -22.62
C GLU A 221 5.01 16.21 -23.17
N THR A 222 4.38 17.18 -23.83
CA THR A 222 3.35 16.87 -24.85
C THR A 222 4.07 16.07 -25.94
N ARG A 223 3.77 14.80 -26.09
CA ARG A 223 4.24 13.98 -27.23
C ARG A 223 3.84 14.69 -28.51
N ARG A 224 4.85 15.16 -29.27
CA ARG A 224 4.72 15.53 -30.66
C ARG A 224 4.60 14.27 -31.53
#